data_a589fdc0a39de5a905c40be5f00812af
#
_entry.id   a589fdc0a39de5a905c40be5f00812af
#
_cell.length_a   1.000
_cell.length_b   1.000
_cell.length_c   1.000
_cell.angle_alpha   90.00
_cell.angle_beta   90.00
_cell.angle_gamma   90.00
#
_symmetry.space_group_name_H-M   'P 1'
#
loop_
_entity.id
_entity.type
_entity.pdbx_description
1 polymer ?
#
loop_
_entity_poly.entity_id
_entity_poly.type
_entity_poly.pdbx_seq_one_letter_code
_entity_poly.pdbx_strand_id
1 'polypeptide(L)'
;MKMNKKMNLRIVYATLLLCCVLLTTQSKAQQKPLSIHFTAPTAMYLGETLKLKVQVKHQLNQEKTGTLQFALYNAETKKSVDGWFLNFFPFQYFTTISNEIFETEFPFTVPNDYKGKFTLELVAKVDSIQDSIRIDIPTFIKQ
;
A
#
# COMPACT_ATOMS: atom_id res chain seq x y z
N MET A 1 26.98 48.01 -40.24
CA MET A 1 27.35 46.88 -39.39
C MET A 1 26.37 45.72 -39.64
N LYS A 2 26.73 44.76 -40.51
CA LYS A 2 25.87 43.60 -40.82
C LYS A 2 26.06 42.56 -39.68
N MET A 3 25.19 42.52 -38.70
CA MET A 3 25.16 41.48 -37.69
C MET A 3 24.90 40.12 -38.33
N ASN A 4 25.73 39.15 -38.02
CA ASN A 4 25.85 37.86 -38.64
C ASN A 4 24.66 36.97 -38.25
N LYS A 5 23.60 37.02 -39.05
CA LYS A 5 22.30 36.30 -38.87
C LYS A 5 22.48 34.77 -38.75
N LYS A 6 23.63 34.21 -39.23
CA LYS A 6 23.95 32.77 -39.14
C LYS A 6 24.44 32.31 -37.78
N MET A 7 25.02 33.23 -37.00
CA MET A 7 25.56 32.89 -35.67
C MET A 7 24.44 32.74 -34.62
N ASN A 8 23.38 33.53 -34.74
CA ASN A 8 22.25 33.48 -33.82
C ASN A 8 21.41 32.22 -33.99
N LEU A 9 21.32 31.66 -35.20
CA LEU A 9 20.53 30.45 -35.47
C LEU A 9 21.17 29.20 -34.83
N ARG A 10 22.52 29.09 -34.84
CA ARG A 10 23.24 27.97 -34.19
C ARG A 10 23.13 27.99 -32.65
N ILE A 11 23.11 29.16 -32.05
CA ILE A 11 22.91 29.34 -30.59
C ILE A 11 21.49 28.96 -30.22
N VAL A 12 20.47 29.34 -31.02
CA VAL A 12 19.09 28.98 -30.76
C VAL A 12 18.86 27.46 -30.88
N TYR A 13 19.46 26.79 -31.86
CA TYR A 13 19.37 25.32 -31.96
C TYR A 13 20.11 24.62 -30.80
N ALA A 14 21.25 25.11 -30.36
CA ALA A 14 21.98 24.54 -29.25
C ALA A 14 21.22 24.69 -27.92
N THR A 15 20.56 25.81 -27.67
CA THR A 15 19.74 26.02 -26.48
C THR A 15 18.44 25.20 -26.54
N LEU A 16 17.82 25.03 -27.70
CA LEU A 16 16.64 24.19 -27.87
C LEU A 16 16.95 22.71 -27.65
N LEU A 17 18.10 22.25 -28.16
CA LEU A 17 18.57 20.86 -27.94
C LEU A 17 18.91 20.58 -26.47
N LEU A 18 19.51 21.54 -25.78
CA LEU A 18 19.83 21.45 -24.35
C LEU A 18 18.54 21.41 -23.49
N CYS A 19 17.50 22.17 -23.84
CA CYS A 19 16.20 22.11 -23.17
C CYS A 19 15.50 20.75 -23.38
N CYS A 20 15.57 20.14 -24.55
CA CYS A 20 15.00 18.83 -24.81
C CYS A 20 15.67 17.72 -24.01
N VAL A 21 16.96 17.79 -23.76
CA VAL A 21 17.71 16.80 -22.94
C VAL A 21 17.36 16.92 -21.46
N LEU A 22 17.03 18.12 -20.97
CA LEU A 22 16.63 18.35 -19.58
C LEU A 22 15.19 17.91 -19.27
N LEU A 23 14.32 17.76 -20.27
CA LEU A 23 12.93 17.31 -20.09
C LEU A 23 12.78 15.79 -20.05
N THR A 24 13.84 15.01 -20.30
CA THR A 24 13.81 13.54 -20.23
C THR A 24 14.26 12.96 -18.89
N THR A 25 14.36 13.74 -17.82
CA THR A 25 14.41 13.19 -16.48
C THR A 25 13.03 12.61 -16.16
N GLN A 26 12.73 11.46 -16.75
CA GLN A 26 11.61 10.64 -16.29
C GLN A 26 11.84 10.39 -14.80
N SER A 27 10.99 10.99 -13.98
CA SER A 27 10.83 10.64 -12.59
C SER A 27 10.51 9.14 -12.56
N LYS A 28 11.53 8.30 -12.37
CA LYS A 28 11.31 6.90 -12.00
C LYS A 28 10.52 6.98 -10.71
N ALA A 29 9.23 6.68 -10.76
CA ALA A 29 8.41 6.54 -9.59
C ALA A 29 9.20 5.63 -8.64
N GLN A 30 9.61 6.16 -7.49
CA GLN A 30 10.45 5.43 -6.54
C GLN A 30 9.61 4.29 -6.01
N GLN A 31 9.81 3.10 -6.56
CA GLN A 31 9.07 1.91 -6.13
C GLN A 31 9.44 1.66 -4.66
N LYS A 32 8.43 1.51 -3.81
CA LYS A 32 8.63 1.19 -2.41
C LYS A 32 9.39 -0.15 -2.30
N PRO A 33 10.43 -0.23 -1.46
CA PRO A 33 11.20 -1.47 -1.28
C PRO A 33 10.37 -2.61 -0.67
N LEU A 34 9.29 -2.29 0.03
CA LEU A 34 8.29 -3.21 0.58
C LEU A 34 6.90 -2.63 0.29
N SER A 35 5.96 -3.44 -0.16
CA SER A 35 4.60 -3.01 -0.50
C SER A 35 3.56 -4.04 -0.12
N ILE A 36 2.43 -3.55 0.41
CA ILE A 36 1.22 -4.32 0.70
C ILE A 36 0.20 -4.01 -0.38
N HIS A 37 -0.45 -5.05 -0.91
CA HIS A 37 -1.56 -4.94 -1.85
C HIS A 37 -2.75 -5.76 -1.35
N PHE A 38 -3.93 -5.18 -1.36
CA PHE A 38 -5.19 -5.86 -1.04
C PHE A 38 -6.36 -5.08 -1.61
N THR A 39 -7.51 -5.73 -1.70
CA THR A 39 -8.76 -5.07 -2.07
C THR A 39 -9.57 -4.83 -0.80
N ALA A 40 -9.72 -3.56 -0.42
CA ALA A 40 -10.51 -3.17 0.72
C ALA A 40 -12.01 -3.28 0.43
N PRO A 41 -12.82 -3.80 1.35
CA PRO A 41 -14.26 -3.65 1.25
C PRO A 41 -14.63 -2.17 1.46
N THR A 42 -15.56 -1.67 0.66
CA THR A 42 -16.07 -0.29 0.81
C THR A 42 -17.00 -0.15 2.01
N ALA A 43 -17.63 -1.26 2.43
CA ALA A 43 -18.52 -1.39 3.56
C ALA A 43 -18.69 -2.86 3.91
N MET A 44 -19.17 -3.16 5.13
CA MET A 44 -19.51 -4.52 5.55
C MET A 44 -20.84 -4.56 6.28
N TYR A 45 -21.54 -5.68 6.19
CA TYR A 45 -22.78 -5.90 6.93
C TYR A 45 -22.51 -6.55 8.29
N LEU A 46 -23.38 -6.27 9.25
CA LEU A 46 -23.35 -6.95 10.55
C LEU A 46 -23.56 -8.47 10.35
N GLY A 47 -22.74 -9.27 11.04
CA GLY A 47 -22.72 -10.73 10.89
C GLY A 47 -21.96 -11.23 9.66
N GLU A 48 -21.43 -10.36 8.80
CA GLU A 48 -20.69 -10.74 7.62
C GLU A 48 -19.29 -11.25 7.97
N THR A 49 -18.89 -12.36 7.34
CA THR A 49 -17.53 -12.88 7.40
C THR A 49 -16.81 -12.58 6.11
N LEU A 50 -15.60 -12.02 6.21
CA LEU A 50 -14.71 -11.77 5.09
C LEU A 50 -13.41 -12.54 5.28
N LYS A 51 -12.86 -13.08 4.20
CA LYS A 51 -11.48 -13.54 4.09
C LYS A 51 -10.70 -12.49 3.32
N LEU A 52 -10.01 -11.61 4.03
CA LEU A 52 -9.23 -10.54 3.42
C LEU A 52 -7.99 -11.13 2.79
N LYS A 53 -7.91 -11.12 1.46
CA LYS A 53 -6.71 -11.52 0.71
C LYS A 53 -5.70 -10.37 0.72
N VAL A 54 -4.49 -10.67 1.15
CA VAL A 54 -3.39 -9.70 1.25
C VAL A 54 -2.16 -10.25 0.53
N GLN A 55 -1.55 -9.42 -0.27
CA GLN A 55 -0.30 -9.70 -0.98
C GLN A 55 0.79 -8.78 -0.44
N VAL A 56 1.98 -9.35 -0.22
CA VAL A 56 3.18 -8.61 0.15
C VAL A 56 4.26 -8.86 -0.88
N LYS A 57 4.94 -7.81 -1.30
CA LYS A 57 6.06 -7.87 -2.24
C LYS A 57 7.19 -6.99 -1.74
N HIS A 58 8.44 -7.47 -1.87
CA HIS A 58 9.63 -6.66 -1.64
C HIS A 58 10.56 -6.66 -2.87
N GLN A 59 11.45 -5.66 -2.92
CA GLN A 59 12.44 -5.47 -3.98
C GLN A 59 13.88 -5.50 -3.44
N LEU A 60 14.09 -6.14 -2.30
CA LEU A 60 15.41 -6.31 -1.69
C LEU A 60 16.17 -7.42 -2.41
N ASN A 61 17.49 -7.25 -2.57
CA ASN A 61 18.33 -8.11 -3.41
C ASN A 61 18.52 -9.57 -2.92
N GLN A 62 17.93 -9.94 -1.80
CA GLN A 62 18.11 -11.25 -1.18
C GLN A 62 16.76 -11.81 -0.73
N GLU A 63 16.71 -13.14 -0.50
CA GLU A 63 15.62 -13.74 0.24
C GLU A 63 15.48 -13.07 1.61
N LYS A 64 14.25 -12.74 1.98
CA LYS A 64 13.92 -12.06 3.23
C LYS A 64 12.76 -12.73 3.93
N THR A 65 12.91 -12.85 5.23
CA THR A 65 11.81 -13.21 6.12
C THR A 65 11.25 -11.93 6.75
N GLY A 66 9.95 -11.81 6.76
CA GLY A 66 9.23 -10.67 7.32
C GLY A 66 8.01 -11.09 8.10
N THR A 67 7.31 -10.09 8.63
CA THR A 67 6.03 -10.24 9.32
C THR A 67 4.96 -9.42 8.64
N LEU A 68 3.74 -9.95 8.60
CA LEU A 68 2.54 -9.25 8.21
C LEU A 68 1.55 -9.29 9.37
N GLN A 69 1.17 -8.13 9.87
CA GLN A 69 0.20 -7.97 10.92
C GLN A 69 -1.10 -7.42 10.34
N PHE A 70 -2.22 -7.99 10.77
CA PHE A 70 -3.57 -7.53 10.50
C PHE A 70 -4.24 -7.20 11.83
N ALA A 71 -4.72 -5.97 12.00
CA ALA A 71 -5.36 -5.53 13.22
C ALA A 71 -6.65 -4.75 12.93
N LEU A 72 -7.61 -4.90 13.83
CA LEU A 72 -8.91 -4.24 13.76
C LEU A 72 -9.12 -3.36 15.01
N TYR A 73 -9.56 -2.13 14.78
CA TYR A 73 -9.82 -1.15 15.84
C TYR A 73 -11.21 -0.57 15.69
N ASN A 74 -11.84 -0.21 16.78
CA ASN A 74 -12.98 0.70 16.73
C ASN A 74 -12.51 2.07 16.22
N ALA A 75 -13.15 2.60 15.17
CA ALA A 75 -12.68 3.81 14.50
C ALA A 75 -12.76 5.07 15.39
N GLU A 76 -13.67 5.11 16.36
CA GLU A 76 -13.85 6.25 17.27
C GLU A 76 -12.93 6.14 18.48
N THR A 77 -12.98 5.01 19.20
CA THR A 77 -12.27 4.84 20.46
C THR A 77 -10.81 4.42 20.30
N LYS A 78 -10.40 4.00 19.09
CA LYS A 78 -9.08 3.46 18.74
C LYS A 78 -8.68 2.20 19.52
N LYS A 79 -9.61 1.58 20.24
CA LYS A 79 -9.36 0.32 20.96
C LYS A 79 -9.41 -0.86 19.99
N SER A 80 -8.54 -1.86 20.23
CA SER A 80 -8.58 -3.10 19.45
C SER A 80 -9.92 -3.80 19.63
N VAL A 81 -10.44 -4.34 18.52
CA VAL A 81 -11.65 -5.16 18.46
C VAL A 81 -11.35 -6.55 17.84
N ASP A 82 -10.10 -6.93 17.71
CA ASP A 82 -9.67 -8.19 17.09
C ASP A 82 -10.44 -9.40 17.63
N GLY A 83 -10.45 -9.57 18.95
CA GLY A 83 -11.16 -10.70 19.58
C GLY A 83 -12.67 -10.68 19.32
N TRP A 84 -13.30 -9.50 19.31
CA TRP A 84 -14.73 -9.35 19.02
C TRP A 84 -15.05 -9.66 17.57
N PHE A 85 -14.15 -9.30 16.64
CA PHE A 85 -14.26 -9.60 15.21
C PHE A 85 -13.74 -10.98 14.81
N LEU A 86 -13.40 -11.85 15.76
CA LEU A 86 -12.86 -13.19 15.55
C LEU A 86 -11.55 -13.21 14.74
N ASN A 87 -10.76 -12.15 14.80
CA ASN A 87 -9.42 -12.10 14.24
C ASN A 87 -8.43 -12.80 15.17
N PHE A 88 -8.38 -14.14 15.12
CA PHE A 88 -7.57 -14.96 16.03
C PHE A 88 -6.11 -15.12 15.59
N PHE A 89 -5.80 -14.87 14.33
CA PHE A 89 -4.47 -15.05 13.76
C PHE A 89 -3.96 -13.76 13.12
N PRO A 90 -3.74 -12.70 13.93
CA PRO A 90 -3.40 -11.38 13.43
C PRO A 90 -1.97 -11.27 12.87
N PHE A 91 -1.14 -12.30 13.05
CA PHE A 91 0.25 -12.32 12.60
C PHE A 91 0.53 -13.47 11.64
N GLN A 92 1.21 -13.14 10.54
CA GLN A 92 1.74 -14.09 9.57
C GLN A 92 3.24 -13.82 9.39
N TYR A 93 4.02 -14.89 9.25
CA TYR A 93 5.41 -14.80 8.82
C TYR A 93 5.46 -15.15 7.33
N PHE A 94 6.33 -14.48 6.59
CA PHE A 94 6.57 -14.79 5.19
C PHE A 94 8.06 -14.81 4.89
N THR A 95 8.45 -15.62 3.91
CA THR A 95 9.79 -15.63 3.33
C THR A 95 9.64 -15.58 1.83
N THR A 96 10.23 -14.59 1.18
CA THR A 96 10.16 -14.39 -0.27
C THR A 96 11.49 -13.90 -0.81
N ILE A 97 11.72 -14.15 -2.09
CA ILE A 97 12.82 -13.53 -2.86
C ILE A 97 12.34 -12.21 -3.47
N SER A 98 13.29 -11.43 -4.00
CA SER A 98 12.99 -10.15 -4.65
C SER A 98 11.94 -10.29 -5.76
N ASN A 99 10.93 -9.43 -5.71
CA ASN A 99 9.80 -9.36 -6.64
C ASN A 99 8.82 -10.55 -6.62
N GLU A 100 9.05 -11.57 -5.81
CA GLU A 100 8.06 -12.59 -5.53
C GLU A 100 6.91 -12.05 -4.69
N ILE A 101 5.71 -12.58 -4.90
CA ILE A 101 4.51 -12.18 -4.15
C ILE A 101 4.23 -13.26 -3.12
N PHE A 102 4.23 -12.87 -1.83
CA PHE A 102 3.63 -13.67 -0.77
C PHE A 102 2.14 -13.33 -0.70
N GLU A 103 1.29 -14.35 -0.66
CA GLU A 103 -0.16 -14.19 -0.54
C GLU A 103 -0.67 -14.94 0.70
N THR A 104 -1.58 -14.30 1.44
CA THR A 104 -2.26 -14.90 2.59
C THR A 104 -3.67 -14.35 2.75
N GLU A 105 -4.47 -14.99 3.61
CA GLU A 105 -5.83 -14.57 3.93
C GLU A 105 -5.98 -14.34 5.44
N PHE A 106 -6.70 -13.28 5.81
CA PHE A 106 -7.12 -13.02 7.18
C PHE A 106 -8.64 -13.12 7.28
N PRO A 107 -9.18 -14.19 7.88
CA PRO A 107 -10.61 -14.30 8.14
C PRO A 107 -10.99 -13.44 9.35
N PHE A 108 -12.10 -12.70 9.25
CA PHE A 108 -12.73 -12.00 10.36
C PHE A 108 -14.22 -11.84 10.14
N THR A 109 -14.97 -11.60 11.21
CA THR A 109 -16.43 -11.46 11.18
C THR A 109 -16.85 -10.18 11.89
N VAL A 110 -17.69 -9.38 11.25
CA VAL A 110 -18.29 -8.20 11.89
C VAL A 110 -19.39 -8.68 12.87
N PRO A 111 -19.32 -8.36 14.18
CA PRO A 111 -20.34 -8.76 15.12
C PRO A 111 -21.73 -8.19 14.78
N ASN A 112 -22.79 -8.94 15.09
CA ASN A 112 -24.17 -8.52 14.80
C ASN A 112 -24.63 -7.27 15.58
N ASP A 113 -23.99 -6.99 16.70
CA ASP A 113 -24.28 -5.87 17.60
C ASP A 113 -23.26 -4.73 17.51
N TYR A 114 -22.31 -4.82 16.57
CA TYR A 114 -21.31 -3.76 16.34
C TYR A 114 -21.99 -2.50 15.79
N LYS A 115 -21.53 -1.34 16.25
CA LYS A 115 -22.06 -0.04 15.80
C LYS A 115 -20.94 0.86 15.30
N GLY A 116 -21.19 1.51 14.18
CA GLY A 116 -20.30 2.53 13.63
C GLY A 116 -19.29 1.97 12.63
N LYS A 117 -18.11 2.56 12.59
CA LYS A 117 -17.02 2.18 11.70
C LYS A 117 -15.94 1.42 12.47
N PHE A 118 -15.26 0.52 11.80
CA PHE A 118 -14.02 -0.05 12.30
C PHE A 118 -12.85 0.33 11.40
N THR A 119 -11.68 0.40 11.98
CA THR A 119 -10.43 0.65 11.26
C THR A 119 -9.73 -0.69 11.02
N LEU A 120 -9.41 -0.97 9.76
CA LEU A 120 -8.55 -2.06 9.34
C LEU A 120 -7.13 -1.53 9.20
N GLU A 121 -6.15 -2.20 9.79
CA GLU A 121 -4.74 -1.87 9.68
C GLU A 121 -3.94 -3.09 9.25
N LEU A 122 -3.11 -2.92 8.23
CA LEU A 122 -2.12 -3.89 7.77
C LEU A 122 -0.74 -3.29 7.93
N VAL A 123 0.18 -4.07 8.52
CA VAL A 123 1.58 -3.66 8.70
C VAL A 123 2.49 -4.79 8.25
N ALA A 124 3.30 -4.57 7.22
CA ALA A 124 4.35 -5.48 6.81
C ALA A 124 5.71 -4.95 7.24
N LYS A 125 6.58 -5.82 7.74
CA LYS A 125 7.95 -5.48 8.17
C LYS A 125 8.94 -6.50 7.64
N VAL A 126 10.06 -5.99 7.12
CA VAL A 126 11.23 -6.77 6.73
C VAL A 126 12.45 -6.00 7.20
N ASP A 127 13.26 -6.56 8.08
CA ASP A 127 14.38 -5.87 8.72
C ASP A 127 13.94 -4.52 9.35
N SER A 128 14.53 -3.41 8.93
CA SER A 128 14.16 -2.04 9.35
C SER A 128 13.11 -1.37 8.45
N ILE A 129 12.65 -2.07 7.39
CA ILE A 129 11.71 -1.51 6.42
C ILE A 129 10.30 -1.91 6.82
N GLN A 130 9.37 -0.95 6.73
CA GLN A 130 7.96 -1.15 7.02
C GLN A 130 7.09 -0.50 5.95
N ASP A 131 6.01 -1.17 5.58
CA ASP A 131 4.87 -0.58 4.89
C ASP A 131 3.61 -0.77 5.75
N SER A 132 2.70 0.19 5.72
CA SER A 132 1.45 0.12 6.48
C SER A 132 0.32 0.77 5.73
N ILE A 133 -0.88 0.19 5.87
CA ILE A 133 -2.12 0.70 5.31
C ILE A 133 -3.16 0.71 6.41
N ARG A 134 -3.91 1.80 6.50
CA ARG A 134 -4.97 1.99 7.49
C ARG A 134 -6.19 2.61 6.82
N ILE A 135 -7.36 1.97 6.98
CA ILE A 135 -8.62 2.43 6.39
C ILE A 135 -9.79 2.23 7.36
N ASP A 136 -10.75 3.14 7.30
CA ASP A 136 -11.99 3.05 8.06
C ASP A 136 -13.10 2.47 7.18
N ILE A 137 -13.77 1.43 7.69
CA ILE A 137 -14.82 0.69 6.98
C ILE A 137 -16.14 0.86 7.74
N PRO A 138 -17.17 1.43 7.09
CA PRO A 138 -18.50 1.55 7.69
C PRO A 138 -19.21 0.21 7.75
N THR A 139 -20.04 0.03 8.78
CA THR A 139 -20.91 -1.16 8.92
C THR A 139 -22.37 -0.81 8.73
N PHE A 140 -23.15 -1.75 8.18
CA PHE A 140 -24.57 -1.60 7.90
C PHE A 140 -25.36 -2.81 8.37
N ILE A 141 -26.63 -2.59 8.70
CA ILE A 141 -27.58 -3.67 8.96
C ILE A 141 -28.02 -4.24 7.60
N LYS A 142 -27.99 -5.56 7.49
CA LYS A 142 -28.54 -6.23 6.30
C LYS A 142 -30.06 -6.10 6.35
N GLN A 143 -30.63 -5.42 5.37
CA GLN A 143 -32.09 -5.34 5.17
C GLN A 143 -32.65 -6.65 4.63
#